data_7896daffef339d887fea7805b7b9a518
#
_entry.id   7896daffef339d887fea7805b7b9a518
#
_cell.length_a   1.000
_cell.length_b   1.000
_cell.length_c   1.000
_cell.angle_alpha   90.00
_cell.angle_beta   90.00
_cell.angle_gamma   90.00
#
_symmetry.space_group_name_H-M   'P 1'
#
loop_
_entity.id
_entity.type
_entity.pdbx_description
1 polymer ?
#
loop_
_entity_poly.entity_id
_entity_poly.type
_entity_poly.pdbx_seq_one_letter_code
_entity_poly.pdbx_strand_id
1 'polypeptide(L)'
;MFDSPLSASAYEILEVDPTVDDVELRRAYRLRLRQTHPDTGGDAAVFIQVQRAWELVGTIEGRAAYDRRAGMTTGTSTETDTGAGWSGWRPAAARTDTRPRARSYGHPGGWRRERYLVLIREWAGRGVEVPDPYDPALVRSAPRDLRRMLADALAEEATARTVSDLGMGFTVWHDVAVGADADDKLDHVVLGPSGLYGVMSEDFGGVVGFRRGEITGPSLGTRAPVTATLGRMRTIAKAARVRFGGAIIVLPDDDLAQAVTPLGTSRGVPVVVVRRSALAMVLRQGVPQARAIGGNELFDVRTRLQQTVRFV
;
A
#
# COMPACT_ATOMS: atom_id res chain seq x y z
N MET A 1 7.64 8.00 -8.09
CA MET A 1 7.54 6.58 -7.67
C MET A 1 7.84 6.57 -6.18
N PHE A 2 6.86 6.21 -5.35
CA PHE A 2 7.11 6.07 -3.91
C PHE A 2 7.66 4.68 -3.69
N ASP A 3 8.92 4.57 -3.27
CA ASP A 3 9.47 3.28 -2.87
C ASP A 3 8.67 2.75 -1.67
N SER A 4 8.10 1.57 -1.83
CA SER A 4 7.50 0.87 -0.70
C SER A 4 8.57 0.49 0.32
N PRO A 5 8.28 0.56 1.62
CA PRO A 5 9.15 -0.01 2.66
C PRO A 5 9.45 -1.50 2.45
N LEU A 6 8.61 -2.19 1.67
CA LEU A 6 8.75 -3.62 1.32
C LEU A 6 9.50 -3.85 0.02
N SER A 7 9.67 -2.82 -0.82
CA SER A 7 10.41 -2.96 -2.08
C SER A 7 11.87 -3.31 -1.79
N ALA A 8 12.40 -4.26 -2.54
CA ALA A 8 13.81 -4.55 -2.52
C ALA A 8 14.59 -3.33 -3.06
N SER A 9 15.68 -2.96 -2.42
CA SER A 9 16.58 -1.92 -2.93
C SER A 9 17.23 -2.38 -4.24
N ALA A 10 17.75 -1.44 -5.04
CA ALA A 10 18.48 -1.78 -6.26
C ALA A 10 19.68 -2.71 -5.97
N TYR A 11 20.34 -2.52 -4.84
CA TYR A 11 21.45 -3.37 -4.40
C TYR A 11 21.01 -4.77 -3.99
N GLU A 12 19.88 -4.91 -3.27
CA GLU A 12 19.30 -6.21 -2.93
C GLU A 12 18.85 -7.00 -4.17
N ILE A 13 18.29 -6.33 -5.19
CA ILE A 13 17.93 -6.96 -6.47
C ILE A 13 19.17 -7.47 -7.21
N LEU A 14 20.27 -6.71 -7.15
CA LEU A 14 21.56 -7.08 -7.74
C LEU A 14 22.36 -8.05 -6.86
N GLU A 15 21.91 -8.38 -5.65
CA GLU A 15 22.57 -9.23 -4.65
C GLU A 15 23.97 -8.73 -4.28
N VAL A 16 24.09 -7.44 -4.04
CA VAL A 16 25.36 -6.81 -3.62
C VAL A 16 25.17 -5.92 -2.41
N ASP A 17 26.25 -5.67 -1.69
CA ASP A 17 26.29 -4.68 -0.63
C ASP A 17 26.28 -3.27 -1.24
N PRO A 18 25.60 -2.29 -0.62
CA PRO A 18 25.61 -0.90 -1.10
C PRO A 18 26.99 -0.24 -1.16
N THR A 19 28.00 -0.80 -0.50
CA THR A 19 29.36 -0.26 -0.45
C THR A 19 30.29 -0.81 -1.53
N VAL A 20 29.83 -1.78 -2.36
CA VAL A 20 30.68 -2.37 -3.43
C VAL A 20 31.15 -1.30 -4.43
N ASP A 21 32.32 -1.53 -5.02
CA ASP A 21 32.82 -0.68 -6.08
C ASP A 21 32.05 -0.87 -7.41
N ASP A 22 32.27 0.05 -8.36
CA ASP A 22 31.58 0.02 -9.65
C ASP A 22 31.93 -1.20 -10.51
N VAL A 23 33.13 -1.79 -10.32
CA VAL A 23 33.55 -2.98 -11.06
C VAL A 23 32.79 -4.19 -10.58
N GLU A 24 32.68 -4.35 -9.27
CA GLU A 24 31.96 -5.43 -8.64
C GLU A 24 30.44 -5.31 -8.90
N LEU A 25 29.89 -4.10 -8.83
CA LEU A 25 28.50 -3.80 -9.16
C LEU A 25 28.16 -4.22 -10.60
N ARG A 26 29.03 -3.87 -11.58
CA ARG A 26 28.86 -4.28 -12.99
C ARG A 26 28.97 -5.77 -13.19
N ARG A 27 29.84 -6.44 -12.42
CA ARG A 27 30.00 -7.90 -12.46
C ARG A 27 28.74 -8.59 -11.93
N ALA A 28 28.20 -8.13 -10.82
CA ALA A 28 26.98 -8.65 -10.22
C ALA A 28 25.78 -8.48 -11.16
N TYR A 29 25.60 -7.30 -11.74
CA TYR A 29 24.56 -7.06 -12.74
C TYR A 29 24.62 -8.07 -13.90
N ARG A 30 25.81 -8.26 -14.50
CA ARG A 30 25.96 -9.21 -15.63
C ARG A 30 25.66 -10.65 -15.21
N LEU A 31 26.01 -11.03 -13.98
CA LEU A 31 25.71 -12.34 -13.44
C LEU A 31 24.20 -12.53 -13.26
N ARG A 32 23.54 -11.58 -12.58
CA ARG A 32 22.09 -11.62 -12.34
C ARG A 32 21.31 -11.59 -13.65
N LEU A 33 21.70 -10.77 -14.61
CA LEU A 33 21.07 -10.68 -15.93
C LEU A 33 21.06 -12.04 -16.64
N ARG A 34 22.18 -12.80 -16.59
CA ARG A 34 22.25 -14.15 -17.18
C ARG A 34 21.41 -15.18 -16.43
N GLN A 35 21.41 -15.13 -15.10
CA GLN A 35 20.65 -16.05 -14.26
C GLN A 35 19.13 -15.89 -14.41
N THR A 36 18.68 -14.67 -14.68
CA THR A 36 17.25 -14.34 -14.75
C THR A 36 16.72 -14.25 -16.19
N HIS A 37 17.58 -14.46 -17.20
CA HIS A 37 17.20 -14.33 -18.60
C HIS A 37 16.15 -15.36 -18.99
N PRO A 38 15.01 -14.96 -19.63
CA PRO A 38 13.93 -15.88 -20.02
C PRO A 38 14.39 -17.01 -20.92
N ASP A 39 15.32 -16.74 -21.86
CA ASP A 39 15.83 -17.75 -22.81
C ASP A 39 16.66 -18.86 -22.14
N THR A 40 17.16 -18.62 -20.93
CA THR A 40 17.89 -19.61 -20.13
C THR A 40 17.04 -20.22 -19.01
N GLY A 41 15.72 -20.02 -19.08
CA GLY A 41 14.77 -20.55 -18.08
C GLY A 41 14.61 -19.67 -16.84
N GLY A 42 15.12 -18.42 -16.87
CA GLY A 42 14.95 -17.46 -15.79
C GLY A 42 13.54 -16.84 -15.77
N ASP A 43 13.22 -16.20 -14.64
CA ASP A 43 11.94 -15.50 -14.47
C ASP A 43 11.99 -14.11 -15.11
N ALA A 44 11.10 -13.89 -16.10
CA ALA A 44 11.00 -12.62 -16.84
C ALA A 44 10.68 -11.42 -15.93
N ALA A 45 9.92 -11.61 -14.85
CA ALA A 45 9.60 -10.53 -13.92
C ALA A 45 10.84 -10.11 -13.11
N VAL A 46 11.65 -11.10 -12.67
CA VAL A 46 12.92 -10.83 -11.99
C VAL A 46 13.92 -10.19 -12.95
N PHE A 47 13.98 -10.63 -14.20
CA PHE A 47 14.83 -10.03 -15.24
C PHE A 47 14.55 -8.53 -15.42
N ILE A 48 13.29 -8.15 -15.52
CA ILE A 48 12.88 -6.73 -15.61
C ILE A 48 13.29 -5.95 -14.36
N GLN A 49 13.16 -6.55 -13.17
CA GLN A 49 13.59 -5.91 -11.92
C GLN A 49 15.11 -5.68 -11.91
N VAL A 50 15.91 -6.64 -12.37
CA VAL A 50 17.37 -6.52 -12.49
C VAL A 50 17.75 -5.40 -13.45
N GLN A 51 17.08 -5.27 -14.60
CA GLN A 51 17.31 -4.17 -15.54
C GLN A 51 16.98 -2.80 -14.92
N ARG A 52 15.83 -2.68 -14.27
CA ARG A 52 15.41 -1.45 -13.57
C ARG A 52 16.37 -1.07 -12.43
N ALA A 53 16.84 -2.05 -11.66
CA ALA A 53 17.83 -1.81 -10.62
C ALA A 53 19.13 -1.25 -11.20
N TRP A 54 19.57 -1.79 -12.34
CA TRP A 54 20.74 -1.29 -13.04
C TRP A 54 20.56 0.14 -13.60
N GLU A 55 19.41 0.48 -14.14
CA GLU A 55 19.07 1.84 -14.57
C GLU A 55 19.21 2.87 -13.45
N LEU A 56 18.95 2.46 -12.20
CA LEU A 56 19.05 3.34 -11.04
C LEU A 56 20.48 3.51 -10.52
N VAL A 57 21.31 2.45 -10.53
CA VAL A 57 22.63 2.46 -9.86
C VAL A 57 23.81 2.15 -10.80
N GLY A 58 23.55 1.92 -12.07
CA GLY A 58 24.57 1.51 -13.05
C GLY A 58 25.52 2.62 -13.52
N THR A 59 25.22 3.90 -13.24
CA THR A 59 26.08 5.05 -13.50
C THR A 59 26.46 5.73 -12.19
N ILE A 60 27.60 6.42 -12.18
CA ILE A 60 28.07 7.13 -10.97
C ILE A 60 27.06 8.17 -10.51
N GLU A 61 26.49 8.94 -11.46
CA GLU A 61 25.49 9.97 -11.17
C GLU A 61 24.17 9.36 -10.68
N GLY A 62 23.71 8.28 -11.35
CA GLY A 62 22.51 7.55 -10.98
C GLY A 62 22.62 6.94 -9.59
N ARG A 63 23.77 6.28 -9.32
CA ARG A 63 24.08 5.69 -8.01
C ARG A 63 24.09 6.75 -6.91
N ALA A 64 24.80 7.87 -7.12
CA ALA A 64 24.84 8.96 -6.16
C ALA A 64 23.45 9.59 -5.93
N ALA A 65 22.61 9.70 -6.96
CA ALA A 65 21.24 10.17 -6.83
C ALA A 65 20.35 9.17 -6.09
N TYR A 66 20.51 7.87 -6.37
CA TYR A 66 19.81 6.80 -5.68
C TYR A 66 20.19 6.75 -4.21
N ASP A 67 21.48 6.80 -3.87
CA ASP A 67 22.00 6.72 -2.51
C ASP A 67 21.56 7.93 -1.67
N ARG A 68 21.58 9.15 -2.24
CA ARG A 68 21.01 10.33 -1.58
C ARG A 68 19.53 10.17 -1.27
N ARG A 69 18.76 9.64 -2.23
CA ARG A 69 17.32 9.38 -2.05
C ARG A 69 17.07 8.28 -1.02
N ALA A 70 17.95 7.29 -0.99
CA ALA A 70 17.85 6.15 -0.09
C ALA A 70 18.39 6.42 1.32
N GLY A 71 19.01 7.59 1.57
CA GLY A 71 19.66 7.89 2.85
C GLY A 71 20.93 7.07 3.10
N MET A 72 21.54 6.47 2.06
CA MET A 72 22.69 5.57 2.18
C MET A 72 24.04 6.30 2.20
N THR A 73 24.08 7.61 2.12
CA THR A 73 25.33 8.36 2.22
C THR A 73 25.80 8.41 3.66
N THR A 74 26.73 7.52 4.00
CA THR A 74 27.55 7.63 5.20
C THR A 74 28.62 8.70 4.98
N GLY A 75 28.54 9.80 5.71
CA GLY A 75 29.69 10.63 5.94
C GLY A 75 29.68 12.03 5.33
N THR A 76 29.73 12.99 6.23
CA THR A 76 30.25 14.37 6.06
C THR A 76 29.60 15.20 4.96
N SER A 77 28.44 15.71 5.21
CA SER A 77 27.96 16.91 4.52
C SER A 77 27.93 18.08 5.49
N THR A 78 28.84 18.99 5.25
CA THR A 78 28.79 20.37 5.71
C THR A 78 27.41 20.95 5.42
N GLU A 79 26.83 21.52 6.44
CA GLU A 79 25.58 22.30 6.38
C GLU A 79 25.62 23.30 5.22
N THR A 80 24.70 23.20 4.32
CA THR A 80 23.94 24.24 3.63
C THR A 80 23.18 23.62 2.44
N ASP A 81 22.05 23.02 2.74
CA ASP A 81 20.94 23.08 1.81
C ASP A 81 19.64 22.87 2.59
N THR A 82 18.72 23.82 2.49
CA THR A 82 17.36 23.71 2.98
C THR A 82 16.67 22.63 2.17
N GLY A 83 17.01 21.39 2.52
CA GLY A 83 16.71 20.18 1.79
C GLY A 83 15.23 19.84 1.86
N ALA A 84 14.64 19.71 0.71
CA ALA A 84 13.49 18.86 0.52
C ALA A 84 13.89 17.39 0.79
N GLY A 85 14.09 17.01 2.05
CA GLY A 85 14.30 15.64 2.48
C GLY A 85 13.13 14.79 2.00
N TRP A 86 13.41 13.59 1.50
CA TRP A 86 12.38 12.67 1.05
C TRP A 86 11.37 12.40 2.19
N SER A 87 10.14 12.91 2.02
CA SER A 87 9.08 12.84 3.02
C SER A 87 8.09 11.70 2.77
N GLY A 88 8.39 10.80 1.85
CA GLY A 88 7.45 9.80 1.33
C GLY A 88 6.84 8.88 2.40
N TRP A 89 7.57 8.59 3.49
CA TRP A 89 7.09 7.72 4.57
C TRP A 89 6.54 8.47 5.77
N ARG A 90 6.75 9.78 5.82
CA ARG A 90 6.20 10.62 6.88
C ARG A 90 4.71 10.89 6.67
N PRO A 91 3.94 11.10 7.73
CA PRO A 91 2.57 11.55 7.61
C PRO A 91 2.49 12.82 6.77
N ALA A 92 1.55 12.85 5.81
CA ALA A 92 1.35 14.04 5.01
C ALA A 92 0.82 15.18 5.88
N ALA A 93 1.37 16.39 5.69
CA ALA A 93 0.82 17.59 6.32
C ALA A 93 -0.63 17.81 5.87
N ALA A 94 -1.45 18.34 6.78
CA ALA A 94 -2.85 18.66 6.49
C ALA A 94 -2.91 19.69 5.33
N ARG A 95 -3.62 19.34 4.26
CA ARG A 95 -3.86 20.24 3.14
C ARG A 95 -5.00 21.20 3.48
N THR A 96 -4.80 22.49 3.27
CA THR A 96 -5.83 23.53 3.29
C THR A 96 -6.56 23.59 1.92
N ASP A 97 -7.14 22.46 1.48
CA ASP A 97 -7.93 22.45 0.25
C ASP A 97 -9.40 22.77 0.58
N THR A 98 -9.96 23.76 -0.08
CA THR A 98 -11.34 24.24 0.12
C THR A 98 -12.37 23.47 -0.72
N ARG A 99 -11.95 22.46 -1.50
CA ARG A 99 -12.87 21.64 -2.28
C ARG A 99 -13.77 20.80 -1.36
N PRO A 100 -15.07 20.66 -1.72
CA PRO A 100 -15.95 19.77 -0.97
C PRO A 100 -15.41 18.35 -0.94
N ARG A 101 -15.19 17.80 0.25
CA ARG A 101 -14.65 16.46 0.47
C ARG A 101 -15.74 15.46 0.82
N ALA A 102 -15.42 14.18 0.65
CA ALA A 102 -16.23 13.11 1.21
C ALA A 102 -16.34 13.26 2.74
N ARG A 103 -17.48 12.87 3.31
CA ARG A 103 -17.63 12.78 4.76
C ARG A 103 -16.76 11.62 5.26
N SER A 104 -15.87 11.88 6.21
CA SER A 104 -14.87 10.92 6.67
C SER A 104 -14.94 10.71 8.18
N TYR A 105 -14.85 9.46 8.62
CA TYR A 105 -14.85 9.04 10.01
C TYR A 105 -13.72 8.05 10.23
N GLY A 106 -13.08 8.06 11.41
CA GLY A 106 -11.95 7.20 11.75
C GLY A 106 -10.59 7.80 11.32
N HIS A 107 -9.50 7.08 11.58
CA HIS A 107 -8.13 7.53 11.36
C HIS A 107 -7.38 6.54 10.48
N PRO A 108 -7.31 6.76 9.16
CA PRO A 108 -6.73 5.79 8.23
C PRO A 108 -5.25 5.52 8.53
N GLY A 109 -4.92 4.26 8.75
CA GLY A 109 -3.56 3.82 9.04
C GLY A 109 -3.02 4.23 10.42
N GLY A 110 -3.84 4.88 11.24
CA GLY A 110 -3.40 5.46 12.51
C GLY A 110 -2.82 4.41 13.46
N TRP A 111 -3.57 3.35 13.73
CA TRP A 111 -3.12 2.26 14.59
C TRP A 111 -1.82 1.59 14.09
N ARG A 112 -1.75 1.26 12.80
CA ARG A 112 -0.54 0.63 12.23
C ARG A 112 0.67 1.54 12.33
N ARG A 113 0.48 2.84 12.10
CA ARG A 113 1.55 3.83 12.22
C ARG A 113 2.04 3.99 13.66
N GLU A 114 1.13 4.10 14.61
CA GLU A 114 1.49 4.16 16.03
C GLU A 114 2.22 2.90 16.48
N ARG A 115 1.71 1.74 16.09
CA ARG A 115 2.35 0.46 16.40
C ARG A 115 3.73 0.36 15.76
N TYR A 116 3.89 0.79 14.52
CA TYR A 116 5.19 0.87 13.87
C TYR A 116 6.17 1.75 14.65
N LEU A 117 5.75 2.94 15.08
CA LEU A 117 6.59 3.87 15.84
C LEU A 117 7.06 3.31 17.18
N VAL A 118 6.23 2.51 17.83
CA VAL A 118 6.63 1.79 19.05
C VAL A 118 7.66 0.73 18.73
N LEU A 119 7.33 -0.16 17.79
CA LEU A 119 8.16 -1.32 17.47
C LEU A 119 9.51 -0.97 16.85
N ILE A 120 9.60 0.07 16.01
CA ILE A 120 10.88 0.48 15.41
C ILE A 120 11.86 0.99 16.47
N ARG A 121 11.35 1.70 17.50
CA ARG A 121 12.16 2.14 18.65
C ARG A 121 12.59 0.98 19.55
N GLU A 122 11.67 0.03 19.81
CA GLU A 122 12.00 -1.18 20.55
C GLU A 122 13.07 -2.01 19.83
N TRP A 123 12.95 -2.14 18.52
CA TRP A 123 13.91 -2.88 17.70
C TRP A 123 15.28 -2.19 17.63
N ALA A 124 15.32 -0.87 17.53
CA ALA A 124 16.58 -0.10 17.56
C ALA A 124 17.37 -0.30 18.88
N GLY A 125 16.67 -0.64 19.96
CA GLY A 125 17.27 -0.98 21.25
C GLY A 125 16.95 0.02 22.35
N ARG A 126 16.94 -0.46 23.59
CA ARG A 126 16.68 0.39 24.75
C ARG A 126 17.79 1.43 24.93
N GLY A 127 17.39 2.70 25.03
CA GLY A 127 18.30 3.82 25.20
C GLY A 127 18.95 4.33 23.92
N VAL A 128 18.64 3.73 22.76
CA VAL A 128 19.04 4.25 21.46
C VAL A 128 18.05 5.34 21.05
N GLU A 129 18.56 6.55 20.83
CA GLU A 129 17.76 7.64 20.29
C GLU A 129 17.50 7.37 18.79
N VAL A 130 16.24 7.42 18.39
CA VAL A 130 15.79 7.31 16.99
C VAL A 130 15.20 8.67 16.58
N PRO A 131 16.02 9.61 16.08
CA PRO A 131 15.58 10.95 15.74
C PRO A 131 14.56 10.96 14.61
N ASP A 132 14.75 10.08 13.62
CA ASP A 132 13.84 9.90 12.49
C ASP A 132 13.45 8.42 12.31
N PRO A 133 12.27 8.03 12.82
CA PRO A 133 11.77 6.66 12.64
C PRO A 133 11.48 6.28 11.18
N TYR A 134 11.45 7.26 10.28
CA TYR A 134 11.17 7.08 8.85
C TYR A 134 12.42 7.19 7.98
N ASP A 135 13.59 7.23 8.59
CA ASP A 135 14.86 7.21 7.86
C ASP A 135 14.95 5.97 6.96
N PRO A 136 15.21 6.13 5.66
CA PRO A 136 15.21 5.02 4.72
C PRO A 136 16.21 3.91 5.06
N ALA A 137 17.38 4.24 5.61
CA ALA A 137 18.37 3.23 5.98
C ALA A 137 17.90 2.44 7.20
N LEU A 138 17.35 3.14 8.20
CA LEU A 138 16.76 2.50 9.38
C LEU A 138 15.61 1.56 8.99
N VAL A 139 14.67 2.05 8.19
CA VAL A 139 13.49 1.26 7.77
C VAL A 139 13.92 0.03 6.97
N ARG A 140 14.87 0.16 6.03
CA ARG A 140 15.32 -0.98 5.23
C ARG A 140 16.08 -2.03 6.04
N SER A 141 16.80 -1.62 7.09
CA SER A 141 17.48 -2.54 8.00
C SER A 141 16.54 -3.25 8.97
N ALA A 142 15.33 -2.72 9.17
CA ALA A 142 14.35 -3.28 10.08
C ALA A 142 13.78 -4.63 9.59
N PRO A 143 13.30 -5.48 10.51
CA PRO A 143 12.62 -6.72 10.19
C PRO A 143 11.45 -6.51 9.23
N ARG A 144 11.19 -7.50 8.38
CA ARG A 144 10.17 -7.43 7.35
C ARG A 144 8.77 -7.10 7.89
N ASP A 145 8.44 -7.58 9.09
CA ASP A 145 7.13 -7.32 9.69
C ASP A 145 6.95 -5.85 10.08
N LEU A 146 8.02 -5.18 10.54
CA LEU A 146 8.00 -3.75 10.81
C LEU A 146 7.86 -2.95 9.50
N ARG A 147 8.62 -3.33 8.49
CA ARG A 147 8.52 -2.70 7.16
C ARG A 147 7.13 -2.87 6.56
N ARG A 148 6.52 -4.04 6.73
CA ARG A 148 5.15 -4.31 6.30
C ARG A 148 4.16 -3.40 7.00
N MET A 149 4.25 -3.28 8.33
CA MET A 149 3.35 -2.44 9.10
C MET A 149 3.38 -0.99 8.64
N LEU A 150 4.56 -0.47 8.32
CA LEU A 150 4.70 0.87 7.72
C LEU A 150 4.11 0.93 6.31
N ALA A 151 4.37 -0.07 5.46
CA ALA A 151 3.83 -0.13 4.10
C ALA A 151 2.29 -0.16 4.09
N ASP A 152 1.70 -0.96 4.96
CA ASP A 152 0.25 -1.05 5.11
C ASP A 152 -0.34 0.28 5.60
N ALA A 153 0.29 0.95 6.58
CA ALA A 153 -0.15 2.29 7.03
C ALA A 153 -0.11 3.33 5.89
N LEU A 154 0.97 3.33 5.10
CA LEU A 154 1.11 4.23 3.96
C LEU A 154 0.09 3.95 2.85
N ALA A 155 -0.21 2.68 2.60
CA ALA A 155 -1.22 2.27 1.62
C ALA A 155 -2.60 2.78 2.02
N GLU A 156 -2.98 2.63 3.30
CA GLU A 156 -4.24 3.14 3.83
C GLU A 156 -4.33 4.67 3.75
N GLU A 157 -3.31 5.38 4.19
CA GLU A 157 -3.26 6.85 4.12
C GLU A 157 -3.35 7.36 2.69
N ALA A 158 -2.69 6.69 1.74
CA ALA A 158 -2.73 7.05 0.33
C ALA A 158 -4.12 6.81 -0.27
N THR A 159 -4.77 5.70 0.08
CA THR A 159 -6.15 5.41 -0.30
C THR A 159 -7.11 6.42 0.31
N ALA A 160 -6.95 6.75 1.59
CA ALA A 160 -7.78 7.74 2.28
C ALA A 160 -7.71 9.12 1.61
N ARG A 161 -6.53 9.55 1.17
CA ARG A 161 -6.37 10.79 0.39
C ARG A 161 -7.19 10.75 -0.92
N THR A 162 -7.13 9.62 -1.63
CA THR A 162 -7.87 9.44 -2.89
C THR A 162 -9.38 9.47 -2.66
N VAL A 163 -9.89 8.79 -1.63
CA VAL A 163 -11.32 8.73 -1.36
C VAL A 163 -11.86 10.03 -0.75
N SER A 164 -11.04 10.82 -0.06
CA SER A 164 -11.45 12.12 0.46
C SER A 164 -11.83 13.10 -0.65
N ASP A 165 -11.20 12.99 -1.82
CA ASP A 165 -11.42 13.85 -2.97
C ASP A 165 -12.64 13.42 -3.85
N LEU A 166 -13.41 12.43 -3.43
CA LEU A 166 -14.62 11.99 -4.14
C LEU A 166 -15.77 13.00 -4.09
N GLY A 167 -15.78 13.87 -3.07
CA GLY A 167 -16.80 14.90 -2.88
C GLY A 167 -17.93 14.48 -1.92
N MET A 168 -18.84 15.42 -1.63
CA MET A 168 -19.88 15.30 -0.59
C MET A 168 -20.90 14.16 -0.80
N GLY A 169 -21.00 13.61 -2.00
CA GLY A 169 -21.88 12.46 -2.30
C GLY A 169 -21.41 11.16 -1.64
N PHE A 170 -20.17 11.13 -1.14
CA PHE A 170 -19.59 9.97 -0.54
C PHE A 170 -19.43 10.10 0.98
N THR A 171 -19.52 8.97 1.67
CA THR A 171 -19.22 8.83 3.09
C THR A 171 -18.25 7.68 3.27
N VAL A 172 -17.20 7.91 4.04
CA VAL A 172 -16.12 6.94 4.24
C VAL A 172 -15.92 6.72 5.74
N TRP A 173 -15.82 5.47 6.13
CA TRP A 173 -15.39 5.05 7.46
C TRP A 173 -14.04 4.35 7.30
N HIS A 174 -13.02 4.86 7.99
CA HIS A 174 -11.67 4.31 8.01
C HIS A 174 -11.46 3.46 9.26
N ASP A 175 -10.59 2.47 9.18
CA ASP A 175 -10.18 1.62 10.29
C ASP A 175 -11.37 0.98 11.04
N VAL A 176 -12.26 0.37 10.25
CA VAL A 176 -13.48 -0.24 10.78
C VAL A 176 -13.16 -1.56 11.46
N ALA A 177 -13.28 -1.62 12.78
CA ALA A 177 -13.07 -2.82 13.59
C ALA A 177 -14.06 -3.92 13.21
N VAL A 178 -13.56 -5.15 13.08
CA VAL A 178 -14.35 -6.35 12.75
C VAL A 178 -14.39 -7.30 13.94
N GLY A 179 -13.30 -7.43 14.65
CA GLY A 179 -13.12 -8.31 15.80
C GLY A 179 -12.62 -7.58 17.03
N ALA A 180 -12.03 -8.34 17.96
CA ALA A 180 -11.39 -7.81 19.16
C ALA A 180 -9.94 -7.37 18.90
N ASP A 181 -9.29 -7.98 17.91
CA ASP A 181 -7.93 -7.65 17.53
C ASP A 181 -7.90 -6.43 16.62
N ALA A 182 -6.99 -5.51 16.88
CA ALA A 182 -6.82 -4.30 16.08
C ALA A 182 -6.39 -4.57 14.64
N ASP A 183 -5.77 -5.73 14.36
CA ASP A 183 -5.45 -6.18 13.02
C ASP A 183 -6.67 -6.70 12.23
N ASP A 184 -7.74 -7.09 12.94
CA ASP A 184 -8.97 -7.57 12.30
C ASP A 184 -9.91 -6.41 12.00
N LYS A 185 -9.53 -5.64 11.00
CA LYS A 185 -10.23 -4.44 10.55
C LYS A 185 -10.43 -4.42 9.04
N LEU A 186 -11.40 -3.65 8.58
CA LEU A 186 -11.54 -3.25 7.19
C LEU A 186 -11.01 -1.82 7.05
N ASP A 187 -10.05 -1.61 6.17
CA ASP A 187 -9.36 -0.32 6.08
C ASP A 187 -10.32 0.82 5.75
N HIS A 188 -11.24 0.60 4.79
CA HIS A 188 -12.25 1.59 4.47
C HIS A 188 -13.59 0.94 4.11
N VAL A 189 -14.67 1.55 4.58
CA VAL A 189 -16.03 1.31 4.09
C VAL A 189 -16.46 2.58 3.35
N VAL A 190 -16.74 2.46 2.05
CA VAL A 190 -17.08 3.60 1.19
C VAL A 190 -18.53 3.49 0.73
N LEU A 191 -19.35 4.46 1.08
CA LEU A 191 -20.74 4.59 0.66
C LEU A 191 -20.87 5.76 -0.32
N GLY A 192 -21.41 5.50 -1.49
CA GLY A 192 -21.68 6.52 -2.51
C GLY A 192 -22.86 6.14 -3.39
N PRO A 193 -23.19 6.99 -4.40
CA PRO A 193 -24.30 6.71 -5.31
C PRO A 193 -24.13 5.41 -6.10
N SER A 194 -22.90 5.00 -6.38
CA SER A 194 -22.58 3.78 -7.10
C SER A 194 -22.74 2.51 -6.25
N GLY A 195 -22.78 2.62 -4.91
CA GLY A 195 -22.95 1.48 -4.03
C GLY A 195 -22.24 1.64 -2.68
N LEU A 196 -22.23 0.53 -1.92
CA LEU A 196 -21.47 0.34 -0.68
C LEU A 196 -20.31 -0.62 -0.96
N TYR A 197 -19.09 -0.20 -0.70
CA TYR A 197 -17.89 -0.96 -0.99
C TYR A 197 -17.04 -1.18 0.27
N GLY A 198 -16.52 -2.41 0.40
CA GLY A 198 -15.42 -2.69 1.31
C GLY A 198 -14.11 -2.52 0.56
N VAL A 199 -13.21 -1.71 1.08
CA VAL A 199 -11.93 -1.36 0.44
C VAL A 199 -10.79 -1.75 1.38
N MET A 200 -9.86 -2.55 0.87
CA MET A 200 -8.59 -2.87 1.52
C MET A 200 -7.46 -2.21 0.74
N SER A 201 -6.51 -1.68 1.46
CA SER A 201 -5.32 -1.03 0.93
C SER A 201 -4.11 -1.88 1.26
N GLU A 202 -3.50 -2.46 0.25
CA GLU A 202 -2.39 -3.39 0.42
C GLU A 202 -1.16 -2.90 -0.34
N ASP A 203 0.00 -3.25 0.17
CA ASP A 203 1.28 -3.10 -0.51
C ASP A 203 2.10 -4.38 -0.29
N PHE A 204 2.36 -5.11 -1.35
CA PHE A 204 3.09 -6.37 -1.28
C PHE A 204 4.57 -6.22 -1.66
N GLY A 205 5.01 -5.01 -1.97
CA GLY A 205 6.39 -4.68 -2.32
C GLY A 205 6.79 -5.09 -3.73
N GLY A 206 5.83 -5.36 -4.62
CA GLY A 206 6.09 -5.70 -6.01
C GLY A 206 4.91 -6.33 -6.73
N VAL A 207 5.13 -6.65 -8.01
CA VAL A 207 4.11 -7.15 -8.93
C VAL A 207 3.42 -8.40 -8.39
N VAL A 208 2.09 -8.41 -8.49
CA VAL A 208 1.25 -9.53 -8.07
C VAL A 208 0.67 -10.29 -9.26
N GLY A 209 0.37 -11.57 -9.02
CA GLY A 209 -0.40 -12.42 -9.92
C GLY A 209 -1.77 -12.76 -9.36
N PHE A 210 -2.57 -13.49 -10.14
CA PHE A 210 -3.91 -13.90 -9.74
C PHE A 210 -4.13 -15.37 -10.02
N ARG A 211 -4.66 -16.09 -9.04
CA ARG A 211 -4.99 -17.51 -9.19
C ARG A 211 -6.27 -17.85 -8.43
N ARG A 212 -7.25 -18.45 -9.11
CA ARG A 212 -8.53 -18.89 -8.51
C ARG A 212 -9.27 -17.81 -7.73
N GLY A 213 -9.25 -16.57 -8.23
CA GLY A 213 -9.92 -15.43 -7.58
C GLY A 213 -9.18 -14.89 -6.34
N GLU A 214 -7.92 -15.28 -6.13
CA GLU A 214 -7.06 -14.78 -5.05
C GLU A 214 -5.81 -14.10 -5.62
N ILE A 215 -5.24 -13.18 -4.85
CA ILE A 215 -3.99 -12.52 -5.17
C ILE A 215 -2.83 -13.44 -4.78
N THR A 216 -1.85 -13.55 -5.66
CA THR A 216 -0.64 -14.35 -5.45
C THR A 216 0.61 -13.52 -5.69
N GLY A 217 1.68 -13.83 -4.97
CA GLY A 217 2.97 -13.16 -5.13
C GLY A 217 3.99 -13.66 -4.11
N PRO A 218 5.28 -13.41 -4.34
CA PRO A 218 6.36 -13.91 -3.46
C PRO A 218 6.22 -13.45 -2.02
N SER A 219 5.65 -12.27 -1.83
CA SER A 219 5.50 -11.62 -0.52
C SER A 219 4.30 -12.07 0.27
N LEU A 220 3.35 -12.77 -0.36
CA LEU A 220 2.09 -13.16 0.27
C LEU A 220 2.18 -14.45 1.09
N GLY A 221 3.06 -15.39 0.73
CA GLY A 221 3.12 -16.69 1.38
C GLY A 221 1.76 -17.40 1.33
N THR A 222 1.21 -17.74 2.49
CA THR A 222 -0.11 -18.38 2.62
C THR A 222 -1.26 -17.40 2.81
N ARG A 223 -1.03 -16.10 2.75
CA ARG A 223 -2.07 -15.08 2.91
C ARG A 223 -3.06 -15.12 1.76
N ALA A 224 -4.33 -14.89 2.08
CA ALA A 224 -5.44 -14.85 1.14
C ALA A 224 -6.21 -13.52 1.30
N PRO A 225 -5.69 -12.41 0.76
CA PRO A 225 -6.24 -11.07 0.99
C PRO A 225 -7.70 -10.92 0.56
N VAL A 226 -8.08 -11.50 -0.58
CA VAL A 226 -9.47 -11.46 -1.08
C VAL A 226 -10.40 -12.18 -0.10
N THR A 227 -10.05 -13.39 0.29
CA THR A 227 -10.84 -14.20 1.24
C THR A 227 -10.98 -13.49 2.59
N ALA A 228 -9.90 -12.90 3.11
CA ALA A 228 -9.91 -12.14 4.36
C ALA A 228 -10.81 -10.91 4.26
N THR A 229 -10.70 -10.13 3.19
CA THR A 229 -11.54 -8.95 2.93
C THR A 229 -13.03 -9.31 2.92
N LEU A 230 -13.40 -10.36 2.19
CA LEU A 230 -14.79 -10.82 2.13
C LEU A 230 -15.32 -11.35 3.47
N GLY A 231 -14.45 -11.93 4.29
CA GLY A 231 -14.76 -12.33 5.67
C GLY A 231 -15.12 -11.12 6.54
N ARG A 232 -14.26 -10.10 6.53
CA ARG A 232 -14.44 -8.84 7.25
C ARG A 232 -15.72 -8.11 6.83
N MET A 233 -15.92 -7.96 5.51
CA MET A 233 -17.13 -7.35 4.96
C MET A 233 -18.41 -8.08 5.41
N ARG A 234 -18.39 -9.42 5.48
CA ARG A 234 -19.53 -10.20 5.91
C ARG A 234 -19.88 -9.93 7.38
N THR A 235 -18.89 -9.82 8.25
CA THR A 235 -19.11 -9.49 9.67
C THR A 235 -19.76 -8.11 9.81
N ILE A 236 -19.25 -7.10 9.12
CA ILE A 236 -19.82 -5.75 9.11
C ILE A 236 -21.24 -5.77 8.52
N ALA A 237 -21.43 -6.46 7.38
CA ALA A 237 -22.73 -6.57 6.72
C ALA A 237 -23.81 -7.16 7.64
N LYS A 238 -23.44 -8.20 8.40
CA LYS A 238 -24.33 -8.83 9.38
C LYS A 238 -24.66 -7.89 10.54
N ALA A 239 -23.64 -7.23 11.10
CA ALA A 239 -23.83 -6.36 12.25
C ALA A 239 -24.67 -5.12 11.90
N ALA A 240 -24.36 -4.44 10.78
CA ALA A 240 -25.05 -3.23 10.34
C ALA A 240 -26.32 -3.51 9.53
N ARG A 241 -26.62 -4.77 9.20
CA ARG A 241 -27.74 -5.17 8.33
C ARG A 241 -27.72 -4.45 6.98
N VAL A 242 -26.54 -4.36 6.37
CA VAL A 242 -26.31 -3.74 5.05
C VAL A 242 -25.83 -4.77 4.05
N ARG A 243 -25.87 -4.42 2.77
CA ARG A 243 -25.34 -5.25 1.67
C ARG A 243 -24.22 -4.50 0.96
N PHE A 244 -23.04 -5.08 0.91
CA PHE A 244 -21.98 -4.57 0.10
C PHE A 244 -22.23 -4.85 -1.38
N GLY A 245 -22.02 -3.84 -2.23
CA GLY A 245 -22.10 -3.95 -3.67
C GLY A 245 -20.83 -4.51 -4.30
N GLY A 246 -19.68 -4.42 -3.60
CA GLY A 246 -18.42 -4.96 -4.11
C GLY A 246 -17.30 -4.89 -3.09
N ALA A 247 -16.26 -5.70 -3.32
CA ALA A 247 -14.98 -5.66 -2.61
C ALA A 247 -13.92 -5.07 -3.56
N ILE A 248 -13.14 -4.12 -3.06
CA ILE A 248 -12.08 -3.46 -3.80
C ILE A 248 -10.78 -3.64 -3.04
N ILE A 249 -9.75 -4.19 -3.70
CA ILE A 249 -8.40 -4.23 -3.15
C ILE A 249 -7.56 -3.26 -3.94
N VAL A 250 -6.96 -2.30 -3.25
CA VAL A 250 -6.17 -1.21 -3.84
C VAL A 250 -4.70 -1.54 -3.69
N LEU A 251 -3.98 -1.52 -4.79
CA LEU A 251 -2.53 -1.75 -4.82
C LEU A 251 -1.80 -0.55 -5.42
N PRO A 252 -0.49 -0.42 -5.17
CA PRO A 252 0.37 0.51 -5.90
C PRO A 252 0.24 0.32 -7.41
N ASP A 253 0.36 1.40 -8.17
CA ASP A 253 0.12 1.37 -9.62
C ASP A 253 1.09 0.46 -10.37
N ASP A 254 2.33 0.37 -9.88
CA ASP A 254 3.38 -0.45 -10.49
C ASP A 254 3.22 -1.96 -10.23
N ASP A 255 2.40 -2.34 -9.25
CA ASP A 255 2.20 -3.75 -8.86
C ASP A 255 1.15 -4.48 -9.72
N LEU A 256 0.45 -3.74 -10.55
CA LEU A 256 -0.63 -4.26 -11.41
C LEU A 256 -0.35 -3.96 -12.88
N ALA A 257 -0.55 -4.96 -13.74
CA ALA A 257 -0.46 -4.78 -15.19
C ALA A 257 -1.60 -3.93 -15.76
N GLN A 258 -2.81 -4.02 -15.16
CA GLN A 258 -4.01 -3.31 -15.58
C GLN A 258 -4.51 -2.37 -14.50
N ALA A 259 -5.15 -1.26 -14.90
CA ALA A 259 -5.72 -0.30 -13.96
C ALA A 259 -6.83 -0.90 -13.07
N VAL A 260 -7.60 -1.84 -13.64
CA VAL A 260 -8.67 -2.58 -12.94
C VAL A 260 -8.61 -4.04 -13.38
N THR A 261 -8.52 -4.96 -12.44
CA THR A 261 -8.51 -6.40 -12.67
C THR A 261 -9.70 -7.03 -11.95
N PRO A 262 -10.76 -7.44 -12.67
CA PRO A 262 -11.88 -8.17 -12.08
C PRO A 262 -11.44 -9.58 -11.67
N LEU A 263 -11.75 -10.00 -10.46
CA LEU A 263 -11.52 -11.36 -9.96
C LEU A 263 -12.78 -12.23 -9.98
N GLY A 264 -13.88 -11.69 -10.55
CA GLY A 264 -15.18 -12.38 -10.59
C GLY A 264 -16.03 -12.08 -9.36
N THR A 265 -16.98 -12.96 -9.10
CA THR A 265 -17.94 -12.82 -8.00
C THR A 265 -17.74 -13.94 -6.99
N SER A 266 -17.56 -13.57 -5.73
CA SER A 266 -17.47 -14.53 -4.63
C SER A 266 -18.67 -14.37 -3.70
N ARG A 267 -19.47 -15.43 -3.59
CA ARG A 267 -20.69 -15.46 -2.75
C ARG A 267 -21.65 -14.29 -3.00
N GLY A 268 -21.79 -13.90 -4.27
CA GLY A 268 -22.67 -12.80 -4.69
C GLY A 268 -22.07 -11.40 -4.55
N VAL A 269 -20.79 -11.27 -4.14
CA VAL A 269 -20.07 -10.01 -4.04
C VAL A 269 -19.03 -9.94 -5.16
N PRO A 270 -19.12 -9.00 -6.12
CA PRO A 270 -18.07 -8.79 -7.10
C PRO A 270 -16.78 -8.28 -6.44
N VAL A 271 -15.64 -8.78 -6.93
CA VAL A 271 -14.32 -8.45 -6.41
C VAL A 271 -13.48 -7.87 -7.53
N VAL A 272 -12.84 -6.73 -7.27
CA VAL A 272 -11.89 -6.11 -8.19
C VAL A 272 -10.61 -5.74 -7.46
N VAL A 273 -9.49 -5.85 -8.16
CA VAL A 273 -8.21 -5.28 -7.72
C VAL A 273 -7.92 -4.08 -8.61
N VAL A 274 -7.56 -2.97 -7.99
CA VAL A 274 -7.42 -1.70 -8.71
C VAL A 274 -6.09 -1.03 -8.40
N ARG A 275 -5.51 -0.36 -9.40
CA ARG A 275 -4.44 0.60 -9.16
C ARG A 275 -4.97 1.74 -8.30
N ARG A 276 -4.17 2.28 -7.41
CA ARG A 276 -4.55 3.41 -6.57
C ARG A 276 -5.04 4.60 -7.38
N SER A 277 -4.40 4.89 -8.52
CA SER A 277 -4.80 5.96 -9.44
C SER A 277 -6.19 5.76 -10.06
N ALA A 278 -6.64 4.52 -10.22
CA ALA A 278 -7.94 4.18 -10.80
C ALA A 278 -9.09 4.14 -9.78
N LEU A 279 -8.79 4.13 -8.48
CA LEU A 279 -9.79 3.94 -7.42
C LEU A 279 -10.94 4.96 -7.48
N ALA A 280 -10.62 6.24 -7.64
CA ALA A 280 -11.63 7.29 -7.68
C ALA A 280 -12.61 7.11 -8.85
N MET A 281 -12.13 6.68 -10.00
CA MET A 281 -12.95 6.35 -11.18
C MET A 281 -13.88 5.16 -10.86
N VAL A 282 -13.33 4.08 -10.33
CA VAL A 282 -14.10 2.87 -9.99
C VAL A 282 -15.19 3.18 -8.96
N LEU A 283 -14.89 3.96 -7.93
CA LEU A 283 -15.89 4.35 -6.92
C LEU A 283 -17.00 5.26 -7.49
N ARG A 284 -16.70 6.11 -8.47
CA ARG A 284 -17.71 6.95 -9.13
C ARG A 284 -18.59 6.17 -10.10
N GLN A 285 -17.99 5.30 -10.90
CA GLN A 285 -18.69 4.50 -11.91
C GLN A 285 -19.38 3.26 -11.34
N GLY A 286 -18.87 2.76 -10.22
CA GLY A 286 -19.27 1.49 -9.61
C GLY A 286 -18.45 0.31 -10.13
N VAL A 287 -18.40 -0.75 -9.32
CA VAL A 287 -17.83 -2.05 -9.71
C VAL A 287 -18.82 -2.75 -10.66
N PRO A 288 -18.37 -3.36 -11.76
CA PRO A 288 -19.24 -4.12 -12.64
C PRO A 288 -20.09 -5.13 -11.86
N GLN A 289 -21.38 -5.23 -12.17
CA GLN A 289 -22.38 -6.05 -11.49
C GLN A 289 -22.70 -5.62 -10.04
N ALA A 290 -22.12 -4.55 -9.53
CA ALA A 290 -22.49 -3.99 -8.24
C ALA A 290 -23.88 -3.34 -8.30
N ARG A 291 -24.61 -3.45 -7.19
CA ARG A 291 -25.89 -2.77 -7.04
C ARG A 291 -25.65 -1.30 -6.67
N ALA A 292 -26.15 -0.39 -7.47
CA ALA A 292 -26.20 1.02 -7.11
C ALA A 292 -27.18 1.26 -5.95
N ILE A 293 -26.88 2.23 -5.10
CA ILE A 293 -27.68 2.65 -3.97
C ILE A 293 -28.11 4.10 -4.23
N GLY A 294 -29.41 4.38 -4.13
CA GLY A 294 -29.90 5.74 -4.38
C GLY A 294 -31.01 6.15 -3.42
N GLY A 295 -31.31 7.45 -3.43
CA GLY A 295 -32.43 8.02 -2.68
C GLY A 295 -32.37 7.71 -1.18
N ASN A 296 -33.51 7.29 -0.61
CA ASN A 296 -33.66 7.04 0.82
C ASN A 296 -32.80 5.89 1.32
N GLU A 297 -32.54 4.88 0.47
CA GLU A 297 -31.71 3.72 0.87
C GLU A 297 -30.27 4.16 1.27
N LEU A 298 -29.72 5.19 0.61
CA LEU A 298 -28.40 5.72 0.94
C LEU A 298 -28.35 6.30 2.36
N PHE A 299 -29.43 7.00 2.77
CA PHE A 299 -29.53 7.54 4.12
C PHE A 299 -29.68 6.43 5.16
N ASP A 300 -30.50 5.43 4.88
CA ASP A 300 -30.71 4.29 5.77
C ASP A 300 -29.41 3.51 5.98
N VAL A 301 -28.68 3.20 4.90
CA VAL A 301 -27.40 2.49 4.98
C VAL A 301 -26.38 3.32 5.77
N ARG A 302 -26.32 4.63 5.53
CA ARG A 302 -25.42 5.52 6.29
C ARG A 302 -25.73 5.50 7.77
N THR A 303 -27.00 5.65 8.14
CA THR A 303 -27.44 5.67 9.54
C THR A 303 -27.12 4.37 10.25
N ARG A 304 -27.38 3.22 9.61
CA ARG A 304 -27.07 1.89 10.18
C ARG A 304 -25.55 1.72 10.38
N LEU A 305 -24.73 2.12 9.42
CA LEU A 305 -23.29 2.07 9.55
C LEU A 305 -22.80 2.97 10.68
N GLN A 306 -23.26 4.22 10.76
CA GLN A 306 -22.89 5.15 11.83
C GLN A 306 -23.22 4.63 13.23
N GLN A 307 -24.33 3.92 13.38
CA GLN A 307 -24.75 3.33 14.67
C GLN A 307 -24.00 2.06 15.04
N THR A 308 -23.41 1.36 14.06
CA THR A 308 -22.86 0.01 14.25
C THR A 308 -21.34 -0.03 14.19
N VAL A 309 -20.75 0.77 13.30
CA VAL A 309 -19.30 0.77 13.07
C VAL A 309 -18.56 1.26 14.32
N ARG A 310 -17.51 0.52 14.66
CA ARG A 310 -16.50 0.90 15.65
C ARG A 310 -15.17 1.06 14.94
N PHE A 311 -14.31 1.85 15.51
CA PHE A 311 -12.97 2.11 14.97
C PHE A 311 -11.91 1.44 15.85
N VAL A 312 -10.80 1.08 15.22
CA VAL A 312 -9.62 0.56 15.93
C VAL A 312 -8.88 1.72 16.58
#